data_90a0cbf4d2489c0da7685a399759da03
#
_entry.id   90a0cbf4d2489c0da7685a399759da03
#
_cell.length_a   1.000
_cell.length_b   1.000
_cell.length_c   1.000
_cell.angle_alpha   90.00
_cell.angle_beta   90.00
_cell.angle_gamma   90.00
#
_symmetry.space_group_name_H-M   'P 1'
#
loop_
_entity.id
_entity.type
_entity.pdbx_description
1 polymer ?
#
loop_
_entity_poly.entity_id
_entity_poly.type
_entity_poly.pdbx_seq_one_letter_code
_entity_poly.pdbx_strand_id
1 'polypeptide(L)'
;MSTEKQQTFSSTKDLKRTLGKKELMGIAIGQIIGAGIMSMMGVAIAMTGRSANLAFMLSAVFTMCTFFPSIFITSCIRMRGGMYTQFAIFAGDKWAGYYSVVYFITNMSLAMYALSFAEYALALLPTGGSQKVIALIVGTLFFVLNYFGVDLMAKIQNLLVIVLLISLTMFAVFGLPQV
;
A
#
# COMPACT_ATOMS: atom_id res chain seq x y z
N MET A 1 -30.83 31.95 7.85
CA MET A 1 -29.92 32.04 9.02
C MET A 1 -29.09 30.76 9.00
N SER A 2 -28.04 30.77 8.17
CA SER A 2 -27.17 29.66 7.90
C SER A 2 -26.12 29.59 9.00
N THR A 3 -26.23 28.59 9.86
CA THR A 3 -25.26 28.29 10.91
C THR A 3 -23.98 27.78 10.21
N GLU A 4 -23.05 28.68 10.05
CA GLU A 4 -21.68 28.42 9.62
C GLU A 4 -21.05 27.48 10.63
N LYS A 5 -21.05 26.19 10.32
CA LYS A 5 -20.23 25.20 11.03
C LYS A 5 -18.76 25.54 10.73
N GLN A 6 -18.17 26.40 11.55
CA GLN A 6 -16.71 26.51 11.63
C GLN A 6 -16.16 25.12 11.90
N GLN A 7 -15.67 24.48 10.86
CA GLN A 7 -14.82 23.31 11.00
C GLN A 7 -13.57 23.77 11.74
N THR A 8 -13.51 23.46 13.02
CA THR A 8 -12.32 23.63 13.84
C THR A 8 -11.23 22.73 13.25
N PHE A 9 -10.40 23.30 12.38
CA PHE A 9 -9.20 22.65 11.91
C PHE A 9 -8.34 22.32 13.12
N SER A 10 -8.30 21.07 13.52
CA SER A 10 -7.47 20.57 14.60
C SER A 10 -6.03 21.02 14.36
N SER A 11 -5.48 21.76 15.32
CA SER A 11 -4.11 22.28 15.25
C SER A 11 -3.12 21.18 14.91
N THR A 12 -2.32 21.39 13.87
CA THR A 12 -1.25 20.44 13.45
C THR A 12 0.02 20.60 14.27
N LYS A 13 0.03 21.50 15.29
CA LYS A 13 1.19 21.75 16.15
C LYS A 13 1.61 20.55 16.99
N ASP A 14 0.68 19.64 17.31
CA ASP A 14 0.92 18.48 18.18
C ASP A 14 1.41 17.24 17.42
N LEU A 15 1.56 17.32 16.10
CA LEU A 15 2.08 16.20 15.30
C LEU A 15 3.61 16.11 15.42
N LYS A 16 4.08 15.16 16.22
CA LYS A 16 5.51 14.81 16.27
C LYS A 16 5.91 14.06 15.00
N ARG A 17 7.04 14.41 14.41
CA ARG A 17 7.65 13.64 13.33
C ARG A 17 8.38 12.45 13.95
N THR A 18 7.77 11.27 13.88
CA THR A 18 8.37 10.02 14.37
C THR A 18 9.09 9.27 13.27
N LEU A 19 8.65 9.41 12.01
CA LEU A 19 9.20 8.69 10.87
C LEU A 19 10.21 9.54 10.11
N GLY A 20 11.40 8.99 9.86
CA GLY A 20 12.44 9.58 9.03
C GLY A 20 12.23 9.29 7.53
N LYS A 21 13.11 9.85 6.69
CA LYS A 21 13.07 9.64 5.23
C LYS A 21 13.26 8.18 4.84
N LYS A 22 14.11 7.45 5.56
CA LYS A 22 14.41 6.03 5.27
C LYS A 22 13.20 5.14 5.54
N GLU A 23 12.51 5.36 6.66
CA GLU A 23 11.30 4.64 7.02
C GLU A 23 10.16 4.90 6.02
N LEU A 24 9.99 6.17 5.60
CA LEU A 24 9.01 6.55 4.59
C LEU A 24 9.31 5.93 3.23
N MET A 25 10.57 5.90 2.80
CA MET A 25 10.96 5.23 1.55
C MET A 25 10.73 3.73 1.63
N GLY A 26 11.05 3.09 2.75
CA GLY A 26 10.77 1.65 2.96
C GLY A 26 9.29 1.34 2.87
N ILE A 27 8.43 2.13 3.52
CA ILE A 27 6.97 1.98 3.43
C ILE A 27 6.49 2.17 1.99
N ALA A 28 6.97 3.20 1.28
CA ALA A 28 6.58 3.48 -0.10
C ALA A 28 6.99 2.34 -1.05
N ILE A 29 8.23 1.86 -0.97
CA ILE A 29 8.74 0.76 -1.79
C ILE A 29 7.94 -0.53 -1.50
N GLY A 30 7.70 -0.84 -0.22
CA GLY A 30 6.91 -2.01 0.16
C GLY A 30 5.46 -1.95 -0.30
N GLN A 31 4.86 -0.77 -0.33
CA GLN A 31 3.52 -0.56 -0.90
C GLN A 31 3.49 -0.75 -2.42
N ILE A 32 4.51 -0.28 -3.13
CA ILE A 32 4.57 -0.35 -4.59
C ILE A 32 4.90 -1.77 -5.05
N ILE A 33 5.94 -2.40 -4.48
CA ILE A 33 6.39 -3.73 -4.89
C ILE A 33 5.55 -4.84 -4.25
N GLY A 34 4.77 -4.55 -3.23
CA GLY A 34 4.00 -5.49 -2.41
C GLY A 34 3.30 -6.65 -3.13
N ALA A 35 2.35 -7.26 -2.45
CA ALA A 35 1.63 -8.44 -2.94
C ALA A 35 0.96 -8.25 -4.31
N GLY A 36 0.66 -7.00 -4.72
CA GLY A 36 0.07 -6.70 -6.02
C GLY A 36 0.95 -7.16 -7.19
N ILE A 37 2.25 -6.86 -7.15
CA ILE A 37 3.19 -7.32 -8.19
C ILE A 37 3.35 -8.84 -8.11
N MET A 38 3.56 -9.38 -6.92
CA MET A 38 3.85 -10.81 -6.76
C MET A 38 2.67 -11.70 -7.15
N SER A 39 1.43 -11.34 -6.79
CA SER A 39 0.25 -12.16 -7.08
C SER A 39 -0.39 -11.88 -8.45
N MET A 40 -0.33 -10.64 -8.93
CA MET A 40 -1.04 -10.25 -10.16
C MET A 40 -0.18 -10.25 -11.43
N MET A 41 1.16 -10.25 -11.31
CA MET A 41 2.01 -10.21 -12.49
C MET A 41 1.81 -11.44 -13.39
N GLY A 42 1.69 -12.63 -12.82
CA GLY A 42 1.42 -13.86 -13.57
C GLY A 42 0.09 -13.80 -14.32
N VAL A 43 -0.96 -13.30 -13.67
CA VAL A 43 -2.27 -13.11 -14.28
C VAL A 43 -2.23 -12.08 -15.39
N ALA A 44 -1.55 -10.94 -15.17
CA ALA A 44 -1.38 -9.89 -16.18
C ALA A 44 -0.65 -10.40 -17.43
N ILE A 45 0.41 -11.19 -17.26
CA ILE A 45 1.16 -11.81 -18.36
C ILE A 45 0.28 -12.85 -19.09
N ALA A 46 -0.49 -13.65 -18.36
CA ALA A 46 -1.40 -14.64 -18.95
C ALA A 46 -2.49 -13.97 -19.81
N MET A 47 -2.99 -12.80 -19.40
CA MET A 47 -4.02 -12.07 -20.13
C MET A 47 -3.48 -11.25 -21.32
N THR A 48 -2.28 -10.68 -21.19
CA THR A 48 -1.74 -9.68 -22.15
C THR A 48 -0.54 -10.21 -22.95
N GLY A 49 0.07 -11.31 -22.54
CA GLY A 49 1.24 -11.86 -23.21
C GLY A 49 2.44 -10.89 -23.19
N ARG A 50 3.11 -10.77 -24.34
CA ARG A 50 4.29 -9.89 -24.50
C ARG A 50 3.97 -8.40 -24.31
N SER A 51 2.70 -7.98 -24.47
CA SER A 51 2.27 -6.59 -24.30
C SER A 51 2.18 -6.15 -22.84
N ALA A 52 2.31 -7.08 -21.87
CA ALA A 52 2.29 -6.76 -20.45
C ALA A 52 3.30 -5.67 -20.08
N ASN A 53 4.52 -5.74 -20.62
CA ASN A 53 5.57 -4.76 -20.35
C ASN A 53 5.16 -3.33 -20.76
N LEU A 54 4.58 -3.18 -21.97
CA LEU A 54 4.09 -1.90 -22.44
C LEU A 54 2.93 -1.38 -21.60
N ALA A 55 2.02 -2.25 -21.19
CA ALA A 55 0.90 -1.91 -20.32
C ALA A 55 1.37 -1.40 -18.94
N PHE A 56 2.38 -2.03 -18.35
CA PHE A 56 2.97 -1.56 -17.09
C PHE A 56 3.66 -0.20 -17.24
N MET A 57 4.39 0.04 -18.33
CA MET A 57 5.02 1.34 -18.60
C MET A 57 3.97 2.45 -18.74
N LEU A 58 2.92 2.21 -19.52
CA LEU A 58 1.82 3.17 -19.67
C LEU A 58 1.10 3.42 -18.34
N SER A 59 0.83 2.36 -17.57
CA SER A 59 0.22 2.47 -16.25
C SER A 59 1.07 3.32 -15.30
N ALA A 60 2.40 3.18 -15.33
CA ALA A 60 3.31 4.00 -14.52
C ALA A 60 3.19 5.49 -14.87
N VAL A 61 3.13 5.84 -16.15
CA VAL A 61 2.95 7.23 -16.60
C VAL A 61 1.61 7.79 -16.13
N PHE A 62 0.51 7.05 -16.33
CA PHE A 62 -0.81 7.48 -15.85
C PHE A 62 -0.86 7.64 -14.34
N THR A 63 -0.24 6.74 -13.61
CA THR A 63 -0.15 6.82 -12.15
C THR A 63 0.60 8.07 -11.71
N MET A 64 1.74 8.40 -12.34
CA MET A 64 2.46 9.63 -12.07
C MET A 64 1.61 10.88 -12.32
N CYS A 65 0.91 10.93 -13.46
CA CYS A 65 0.02 12.05 -13.77
C CYS A 65 -1.12 12.20 -12.73
N THR A 66 -1.66 11.10 -12.25
CA THR A 66 -2.76 11.10 -11.27
C THR A 66 -2.29 11.56 -9.89
N PHE A 67 -1.09 11.15 -9.45
CA PHE A 67 -0.58 11.52 -8.13
C PHE A 67 0.08 12.90 -8.09
N PHE A 68 0.47 13.45 -9.22
CA PHE A 68 1.16 14.75 -9.30
C PHE A 68 0.40 15.88 -8.59
N PRO A 69 -0.92 16.11 -8.81
CA PRO A 69 -1.65 17.14 -8.08
C PRO A 69 -1.69 16.90 -6.57
N SER A 70 -1.81 15.64 -6.15
CA SER A 70 -1.85 15.27 -4.74
C SER A 70 -0.53 15.58 -4.01
N ILE A 71 0.60 15.39 -4.68
CA ILE A 71 1.93 15.73 -4.16
C ILE A 71 2.02 17.23 -3.90
N PHE A 72 1.58 18.08 -4.85
CA PHE A 72 1.58 19.54 -4.67
C PHE A 72 0.70 19.97 -3.51
N ILE A 73 -0.53 19.47 -3.45
CA ILE A 73 -1.47 19.81 -2.37
C ILE A 73 -0.88 19.43 -1.01
N THR A 74 -0.33 18.22 -0.90
CA THR A 74 0.24 17.72 0.36
C THR A 74 1.50 18.48 0.78
N SER A 75 2.28 19.00 -0.17
CA SER A 75 3.47 19.79 0.12
C SER A 75 3.14 21.21 0.60
N CYS A 76 2.06 21.81 0.07
CA CYS A 76 1.66 23.17 0.40
C CYS A 76 0.86 23.24 1.70
N ILE A 77 0.00 22.27 1.95
CA ILE A 77 -0.98 22.34 3.07
C ILE A 77 -0.79 21.12 3.98
N ARG A 78 -0.52 21.37 5.25
CA ARG A 78 -0.50 20.32 6.27
C ARG A 78 -1.91 20.01 6.73
N MET A 79 -2.41 18.84 6.37
CA MET A 79 -3.76 18.41 6.73
C MET A 79 -3.71 17.14 7.59
N ARG A 80 -4.61 17.10 8.59
CA ARG A 80 -4.88 15.88 9.36
C ARG A 80 -6.01 15.12 8.65
N GLY A 81 -5.90 13.77 8.56
CA GLY A 81 -6.96 12.94 7.93
C GLY A 81 -6.68 12.55 6.49
N GLY A 82 -5.49 12.86 5.95
CA GLY A 82 -5.05 12.37 4.64
C GLY A 82 -5.95 12.77 3.47
N MET A 83 -6.18 11.84 2.55
CA MET A 83 -6.97 12.05 1.33
C MET A 83 -8.44 12.43 1.62
N TYR A 84 -9.03 11.90 2.70
CA TYR A 84 -10.40 12.27 3.09
C TYR A 84 -10.55 13.78 3.30
N THR A 85 -9.63 14.36 4.04
CA THR A 85 -9.66 15.81 4.33
C THR A 85 -9.39 16.64 3.07
N GLN A 86 -8.54 16.15 2.15
CA GLN A 86 -8.33 16.79 0.85
C GLN A 86 -9.63 16.84 0.06
N PHE A 87 -10.35 15.73 -0.05
CA PHE A 87 -11.64 15.69 -0.73
C PHE A 87 -12.69 16.59 -0.05
N ALA A 88 -12.74 16.61 1.27
CA ALA A 88 -13.67 17.46 2.02
C ALA A 88 -13.44 18.96 1.77
N ILE A 89 -12.16 19.36 1.70
CA ILE A 89 -11.80 20.79 1.50
C ILE A 89 -11.99 21.22 0.04
N PHE A 90 -11.54 20.42 -0.92
CA PHE A 90 -11.48 20.84 -2.32
C PHE A 90 -12.72 20.44 -3.14
N ALA A 91 -13.36 19.32 -2.82
CA ALA A 91 -14.49 18.80 -3.56
C ALA A 91 -15.82 18.83 -2.78
N GLY A 92 -15.76 19.07 -1.45
CA GLY A 92 -16.91 19.14 -0.57
C GLY A 92 -17.28 17.80 0.09
N ASP A 93 -18.16 17.90 1.11
CA ASP A 93 -18.52 16.79 2.00
C ASP A 93 -19.12 15.57 1.29
N LYS A 94 -19.87 15.79 0.22
CA LYS A 94 -20.48 14.69 -0.56
C LYS A 94 -19.40 13.81 -1.21
N TRP A 95 -18.39 14.41 -1.80
CA TRP A 95 -17.27 13.69 -2.42
C TRP A 95 -16.36 13.02 -1.40
N ALA A 96 -16.17 13.64 -0.24
CA ALA A 96 -15.47 13.04 0.88
C ALA A 96 -16.19 11.79 1.40
N GLY A 97 -17.52 11.84 1.49
CA GLY A 97 -18.33 10.68 1.85
C GLY A 97 -18.22 9.55 0.82
N TYR A 98 -18.30 9.85 -0.46
CA TYR A 98 -18.08 8.88 -1.54
C TYR A 98 -16.68 8.24 -1.46
N TYR A 99 -15.65 9.06 -1.28
CA TYR A 99 -14.28 8.58 -1.10
C TYR A 99 -14.16 7.60 0.08
N SER A 100 -14.81 7.88 1.21
CA SER A 100 -14.79 6.99 2.38
C SER A 100 -15.37 5.61 2.08
N VAL A 101 -16.46 5.54 1.32
CA VAL A 101 -17.06 4.26 0.92
C VAL A 101 -16.12 3.49 0.00
N VAL A 102 -15.58 4.16 -1.02
CA VAL A 102 -14.61 3.54 -1.95
C VAL A 102 -13.37 3.06 -1.21
N TYR A 103 -12.85 3.88 -0.29
CA TYR A 103 -11.69 3.53 0.52
C TYR A 103 -11.96 2.31 1.41
N PHE A 104 -13.14 2.21 2.01
CA PHE A 104 -13.54 1.03 2.79
C PHE A 104 -13.57 -0.24 1.93
N ILE A 105 -14.17 -0.17 0.75
CA ILE A 105 -14.21 -1.29 -0.20
C ILE A 105 -12.80 -1.69 -0.64
N THR A 106 -11.95 -0.72 -0.93
CA THR A 106 -10.56 -0.98 -1.35
C THR A 106 -9.76 -1.68 -0.24
N ASN A 107 -10.02 -1.36 1.03
CA ASN A 107 -9.35 -2.03 2.15
C ASN A 107 -9.73 -3.52 2.31
N MET A 108 -10.80 -3.99 1.69
CA MET A 108 -11.11 -5.43 1.64
C MET A 108 -10.03 -6.24 0.90
N SER A 109 -9.21 -5.59 0.06
CA SER A 109 -8.04 -6.22 -0.58
C SER A 109 -6.97 -6.74 0.39
N LEU A 110 -6.97 -6.27 1.65
CA LEU A 110 -6.10 -6.81 2.71
C LEU A 110 -6.29 -8.32 2.92
N ALA A 111 -7.52 -8.80 2.82
CA ALA A 111 -7.81 -10.24 2.91
C ALA A 111 -7.15 -11.03 1.77
N MET A 112 -7.14 -10.46 0.56
CA MET A 112 -6.46 -11.05 -0.59
C MET A 112 -4.94 -11.16 -0.36
N TYR A 113 -4.33 -10.15 0.23
CA TYR A 113 -2.90 -10.17 0.54
C TYR A 113 -2.54 -11.24 1.59
N ALA A 114 -3.38 -11.41 2.61
CA ALA A 114 -3.19 -12.46 3.61
C ALA A 114 -3.34 -13.87 3.00
N LEU A 115 -4.30 -14.06 2.08
CA LEU A 115 -4.49 -15.32 1.37
C LEU A 115 -3.33 -15.63 0.42
N SER A 116 -2.83 -14.64 -0.33
CA SER A 116 -1.67 -14.81 -1.20
C SER A 116 -0.42 -15.17 -0.40
N PHE A 117 -0.20 -14.53 0.75
CA PHE A 117 0.90 -14.92 1.63
C PHE A 117 0.78 -16.37 2.10
N ALA A 118 -0.42 -16.78 2.49
CA ALA A 118 -0.67 -18.14 2.95
C ALA A 118 -0.43 -19.18 1.85
N GLU A 119 -0.76 -18.85 0.60
CA GLU A 119 -0.49 -19.69 -0.57
C GLU A 119 1.02 -19.91 -0.77
N TYR A 120 1.81 -18.84 -0.75
CA TYR A 120 3.27 -18.95 -0.84
C TYR A 120 3.89 -19.68 0.35
N ALA A 121 3.37 -19.45 1.56
CA ALA A 121 3.84 -20.13 2.76
C ALA A 121 3.59 -21.66 2.68
N LEU A 122 2.44 -22.08 2.17
CA LEU A 122 2.13 -23.50 1.96
C LEU A 122 2.96 -24.14 0.84
N ALA A 123 3.30 -23.37 -0.20
CA ALA A 123 4.18 -23.86 -1.26
C ALA A 123 5.60 -24.11 -0.75
N LEU A 124 6.07 -23.29 0.20
CA LEU A 124 7.40 -23.44 0.81
C LEU A 124 7.43 -24.50 1.92
N LEU A 125 6.38 -24.60 2.71
CA LEU A 125 6.25 -25.49 3.85
C LEU A 125 4.99 -26.35 3.67
N PRO A 126 5.10 -27.56 3.09
CA PRO A 126 3.95 -28.45 2.89
C PRO A 126 3.49 -29.06 4.22
N THR A 127 3.00 -28.21 5.13
CA THR A 127 2.56 -28.59 6.49
C THR A 127 1.13 -29.14 6.52
N GLY A 128 0.47 -29.29 5.38
CA GLY A 128 -0.91 -29.81 5.31
C GLY A 128 -1.96 -28.88 5.95
N GLY A 129 -1.60 -27.65 6.30
CA GLY A 129 -2.48 -26.68 6.91
C GLY A 129 -3.48 -26.07 5.92
N SER A 130 -4.63 -25.63 6.42
CA SER A 130 -5.59 -24.89 5.60
C SER A 130 -5.07 -23.49 5.31
N GLN A 131 -5.08 -23.09 4.02
CA GLN A 131 -4.70 -21.75 3.57
C GLN A 131 -5.42 -20.64 4.37
N LYS A 132 -6.70 -20.84 4.67
CA LYS A 132 -7.52 -19.88 5.42
C LYS A 132 -7.02 -19.68 6.84
N VAL A 133 -6.57 -20.76 7.50
CA VAL A 133 -6.06 -20.69 8.89
C VAL A 133 -4.75 -19.93 8.92
N ILE A 134 -3.83 -20.19 7.99
CA ILE A 134 -2.55 -19.47 7.89
C ILE A 134 -2.79 -17.99 7.60
N ALA A 135 -3.69 -17.67 6.67
CA ALA A 135 -4.06 -16.29 6.35
C ALA A 135 -4.63 -15.56 7.58
N LEU A 136 -5.48 -16.23 8.36
CA LEU A 136 -6.05 -15.66 9.58
C LEU A 136 -4.98 -15.40 10.65
N ILE A 137 -4.09 -16.36 10.88
CA ILE A 137 -2.98 -16.22 11.83
C ILE A 137 -2.09 -15.04 11.45
N VAL A 138 -1.68 -14.95 10.18
CA VAL A 138 -0.81 -13.87 9.69
C VAL A 138 -1.53 -12.53 9.75
N GLY A 139 -2.78 -12.46 9.32
CA GLY A 139 -3.59 -11.24 9.42
C GLY A 139 -3.73 -10.76 10.86
N THR A 140 -3.99 -11.67 11.80
CA THR A 140 -4.08 -11.35 13.23
C THR A 140 -2.72 -10.89 13.78
N LEU A 141 -1.63 -11.54 13.38
CA LEU A 141 -0.28 -11.15 13.77
C LEU A 141 0.03 -9.71 13.35
N PHE A 142 -0.21 -9.37 12.09
CA PHE A 142 0.01 -8.01 11.59
C PHE A 142 -0.94 -6.98 12.22
N PHE A 143 -2.17 -7.37 12.54
CA PHE A 143 -3.10 -6.52 13.28
C PHE A 143 -2.57 -6.19 14.66
N VAL A 144 -2.10 -7.19 15.40
CA VAL A 144 -1.51 -7.02 16.73
C VAL A 144 -0.24 -6.17 16.66
N LEU A 145 0.64 -6.42 15.69
CA LEU A 145 1.84 -5.60 15.49
C LEU A 145 1.49 -4.12 15.20
N ASN A 146 0.44 -3.87 14.42
CA ASN A 146 -0.03 -2.52 14.15
C ASN A 146 -0.57 -1.81 15.40
N TYR A 147 -1.15 -2.57 16.33
CA TYR A 147 -1.63 -2.04 17.60
C TYR A 147 -0.49 -1.51 18.49
N PHE A 148 0.69 -2.11 18.41
CA PHE A 148 1.88 -1.67 19.18
C PHE A 148 2.53 -0.39 18.65
N GLY A 149 2.11 0.12 17.52
CA GLY A 149 2.50 1.43 17.02
C GLY A 149 3.25 1.41 15.68
N VAL A 150 3.20 2.56 15.03
CA VAL A 150 3.72 2.77 13.66
C VAL A 150 5.25 2.61 13.60
N ASP A 151 5.96 2.93 14.67
CA ASP A 151 7.44 2.88 14.69
C ASP A 151 7.96 1.44 14.59
N LEU A 152 7.30 0.50 15.27
CA LEU A 152 7.65 -0.92 15.21
C LEU A 152 7.35 -1.48 13.81
N MET A 153 6.18 -1.14 13.28
CA MET A 153 5.77 -1.56 11.94
C MET A 153 6.71 -1.03 10.86
N ALA A 154 7.16 0.22 10.95
CA ALA A 154 8.10 0.81 10.00
C ALA A 154 9.46 0.09 10.01
N LYS A 155 9.95 -0.34 11.17
CA LYS A 155 11.19 -1.11 11.28
C LYS A 155 11.06 -2.49 10.63
N ILE A 156 9.96 -3.20 10.92
CA ILE A 156 9.67 -4.51 10.32
C ILE A 156 9.53 -4.36 8.80
N GLN A 157 8.79 -3.35 8.35
CA GLN A 157 8.61 -3.05 6.93
C GLN A 157 9.95 -2.82 6.22
N ASN A 158 10.85 -2.04 6.80
CA ASN A 158 12.18 -1.81 6.23
C ASN A 158 12.99 -3.11 6.08
N LEU A 159 12.95 -3.98 7.08
CA LEU A 159 13.61 -5.30 7.01
C LEU A 159 13.02 -6.14 5.86
N LEU A 160 11.70 -6.22 5.78
CA LEU A 160 11.01 -6.97 4.73
C LEU A 160 11.33 -6.44 3.32
N VAL A 161 11.41 -5.12 3.17
CA VAL A 161 11.76 -4.47 1.90
C VAL A 161 13.20 -4.80 1.48
N ILE A 162 14.14 -4.81 2.42
CA ILE A 162 15.53 -5.20 2.13
C ILE A 162 15.58 -6.65 1.63
N VAL A 163 14.91 -7.58 2.31
CA VAL A 163 14.82 -8.98 1.90
C VAL A 163 14.19 -9.12 0.51
N LEU A 164 13.12 -8.37 0.26
CA LEU A 164 12.44 -8.35 -1.03
C LEU A 164 13.35 -7.86 -2.16
N LEU A 165 14.08 -6.76 -1.94
CA LEU A 165 15.01 -6.21 -2.94
C LEU A 165 16.16 -7.17 -3.23
N ILE A 166 16.71 -7.81 -2.21
CA ILE A 166 17.75 -8.85 -2.38
C ILE A 166 17.19 -10.00 -3.22
N SER A 167 16.00 -10.51 -2.89
CA SER A 167 15.37 -11.61 -3.62
C SER A 167 15.11 -11.27 -5.09
N LEU A 168 14.59 -10.06 -5.37
CA LEU A 168 14.38 -9.58 -6.74
C LEU A 168 15.69 -9.42 -7.51
N THR A 169 16.72 -8.91 -6.87
CA THR A 169 18.05 -8.77 -7.50
C THR A 169 18.65 -10.12 -7.83
N MET A 170 18.57 -11.08 -6.90
CA MET A 170 19.01 -12.45 -7.16
C MET A 170 18.23 -13.07 -8.32
N PHE A 171 16.91 -12.93 -8.32
CA PHE A 171 16.08 -13.43 -9.42
C PHE A 171 16.47 -12.82 -10.77
N ALA A 172 16.72 -11.50 -10.81
CA ALA A 172 17.17 -10.82 -12.03
C ALA A 172 18.55 -11.30 -12.50
N VAL A 173 19.51 -11.42 -11.58
CA VAL A 173 20.89 -11.86 -11.92
C VAL A 173 20.93 -13.30 -12.42
N PHE A 174 20.19 -14.20 -11.79
CA PHE A 174 20.17 -15.61 -12.21
C PHE A 174 19.18 -15.90 -13.35
N GLY A 175 18.14 -15.10 -13.51
CA GLY A 175 17.13 -15.29 -14.55
C GLY A 175 17.52 -14.70 -15.91
N LEU A 176 18.15 -13.51 -15.94
CA LEU A 176 18.54 -12.86 -17.19
C LEU A 176 19.48 -13.68 -18.08
N PRO A 177 20.46 -14.45 -17.56
CA PRO A 177 21.32 -15.27 -18.40
C PRO A 177 20.64 -16.49 -19.05
N GLN A 178 19.40 -16.81 -18.62
CA GLN A 178 18.66 -17.99 -19.10
C GLN A 178 17.60 -17.64 -20.17
N VAL A 179 17.46 -16.36 -20.50
CA VAL A 179 16.55 -15.85 -21.54
C VAL A 179 17.32 -15.55 -22.83
#